data_4956a6dec9d4588eec5a56a721a8d4a1
#
_entry.id   4956a6dec9d4588eec5a56a721a8d4a1
#
_cell.length_a   1.000
_cell.length_b   1.000
_cell.length_c   1.000
_cell.angle_alpha   90.00
_cell.angle_beta   90.00
_cell.angle_gamma   90.00
#
_symmetry.space_group_name_H-M   'P 1'
#
loop_
_entity.id
_entity.type
_entity.pdbx_description
1 polymer ?
#
loop_
_entity_poly.entity_id
_entity_poly.type
_entity_poly.pdbx_seq_one_letter_code
_entity_poly.pdbx_strand_id
1 'polypeptide(L)'
;MRAYYFFYSFFYFIKLAFKRKHYNIIFYAPHHFNRGNNSENIFFKDLLDLCKTHNLSFLYLEEPDVYSNQKRSKIAIPFDFIYYLTVFFRKFMKSKISYIDDDKKIGGFMKKIFFKNITFDNYITISQSMLSFFNGVNSDAKRFDLQHGTIHAKKKSYLYNGIVSSNLKENDVTLLLRGNAFKDILIKNDTSNYFLDHIKVIGISNFNNVIPSKLNKNVLVSLQFTHDHSFDENKEIAENLEIHIKKESSFHFYLKSHPRFNNEINLSRFLSLPN
;
A
#
# COMPACT_ATOMS: atom_id res chain seq x y z
N MET A 1 -11.52 20.37 6.22
CA MET A 1 -10.19 19.75 5.99
C MET A 1 -10.02 19.12 4.60
N ARG A 2 -10.98 18.32 4.08
CA ARG A 2 -10.88 17.70 2.72
C ARG A 2 -10.80 18.72 1.59
N ALA A 3 -11.62 19.78 1.62
CA ALA A 3 -11.59 20.83 0.61
C ALA A 3 -10.24 21.53 0.53
N TYR A 4 -9.58 21.74 1.67
CA TYR A 4 -8.23 22.33 1.70
C TYR A 4 -7.22 21.52 0.89
N TYR A 5 -7.15 20.18 1.10
CA TYR A 5 -6.21 19.32 0.37
C TYR A 5 -6.53 19.26 -1.13
N PHE A 6 -7.82 19.29 -1.50
CA PHE A 6 -8.23 19.34 -2.89
C PHE A 6 -7.73 20.62 -3.59
N PHE A 7 -7.97 21.80 -3.00
CA PHE A 7 -7.51 23.05 -3.58
C PHE A 7 -5.98 23.19 -3.54
N TYR A 8 -5.34 22.75 -2.45
CA TYR A 8 -3.88 22.71 -2.40
C TYR A 8 -3.31 21.85 -3.52
N SER A 9 -3.84 20.64 -3.72
CA SER A 9 -3.49 19.74 -4.81
C SER A 9 -3.71 20.40 -6.18
N PHE A 10 -4.86 21.02 -6.41
CA PHE A 10 -5.17 21.73 -7.65
C PHE A 10 -4.10 22.78 -7.99
N PHE A 11 -3.85 23.71 -7.09
CA PHE A 11 -2.86 24.76 -7.33
C PHE A 11 -1.43 24.22 -7.48
N TYR A 12 -1.09 23.18 -6.73
CA TYR A 12 0.21 22.52 -6.85
C TYR A 12 0.41 21.94 -8.26
N PHE A 13 -0.55 21.18 -8.79
CA PHE A 13 -0.44 20.55 -10.11
C PHE A 13 -0.53 21.57 -11.25
N ILE A 14 -1.31 22.62 -11.11
CA ILE A 14 -1.26 23.75 -12.06
C ILE A 14 0.15 24.35 -12.09
N LYS A 15 0.73 24.71 -10.95
CA LYS A 15 2.09 25.26 -10.88
C LYS A 15 3.13 24.28 -11.45
N LEU A 16 2.97 22.99 -11.15
CA LEU A 16 3.87 21.93 -11.62
C LEU A 16 3.84 21.79 -13.14
N ALA A 17 2.69 21.97 -13.78
CA ALA A 17 2.52 21.89 -15.23
C ALA A 17 3.35 22.95 -16.00
N PHE A 18 3.72 24.06 -15.34
CA PHE A 18 4.56 25.11 -15.94
C PHE A 18 6.04 24.99 -15.58
N LYS A 19 6.42 24.05 -14.72
CA LYS A 19 7.81 23.84 -14.31
C LYS A 19 8.39 22.58 -14.93
N ARG A 20 9.44 22.73 -15.73
CA ARG A 20 10.21 21.56 -16.19
C ARG A 20 10.99 20.96 -15.01
N LYS A 21 10.70 19.73 -14.66
CA LYS A 21 11.33 19.04 -13.52
C LYS A 21 11.47 17.56 -13.80
N HIS A 22 12.63 17.04 -13.42
CA HIS A 22 12.93 15.61 -13.44
C HIS A 22 13.02 15.10 -12.01
N TYR A 23 12.46 13.91 -11.76
CA TYR A 23 12.56 13.19 -10.50
C TYR A 23 13.18 11.81 -10.75
N ASN A 24 14.11 11.41 -9.91
CA ASN A 24 14.59 10.02 -9.94
C ASN A 24 13.48 9.06 -9.54
N ILE A 25 12.62 9.48 -8.59
CA ILE A 25 11.55 8.61 -8.06
C ILE A 25 10.27 9.40 -7.80
N ILE A 26 9.13 8.83 -8.20
CA ILE A 26 7.83 9.20 -7.66
C ILE A 26 7.39 8.12 -6.68
N PHE A 27 7.14 8.51 -5.42
CA PHE A 27 6.48 7.68 -4.41
C PHE A 27 5.00 7.98 -4.37
N TYR A 28 4.18 6.94 -4.24
CA TYR A 28 2.73 7.07 -4.17
C TYR A 28 2.14 6.10 -3.15
N ALA A 29 1.36 6.60 -2.19
CA ALA A 29 0.67 5.75 -1.24
C ALA A 29 -0.63 6.37 -0.72
N PRO A 30 -1.65 5.55 -0.40
CA PRO A 30 -2.80 5.97 0.39
C PRO A 30 -2.38 6.46 1.79
N HIS A 31 -3.01 7.54 2.27
CA HIS A 31 -2.59 8.17 3.53
C HIS A 31 -2.85 7.32 4.79
N HIS A 32 -3.66 6.26 4.71
CA HIS A 32 -3.83 5.34 5.83
C HIS A 32 -2.56 4.54 6.18
N PHE A 33 -1.54 4.59 5.33
CA PHE A 33 -0.21 4.04 5.64
C PHE A 33 0.67 4.96 6.48
N ASN A 34 0.23 6.17 6.82
CA ASN A 34 0.92 7.11 7.70
C ASN A 34 0.75 6.72 9.17
N ARG A 35 1.34 5.61 9.56
CA ARG A 35 1.19 5.01 10.90
C ARG A 35 2.37 5.27 11.82
N GLY A 36 3.39 5.94 11.32
CA GLY A 36 4.58 6.32 12.08
C GLY A 36 4.38 7.58 12.92
N ASN A 37 5.37 7.88 13.74
CA ASN A 37 5.43 9.13 14.48
C ASN A 37 5.36 10.32 13.51
N ASN A 38 4.68 11.40 13.92
CA ASN A 38 4.49 12.60 13.07
C ASN A 38 3.80 12.33 11.71
N SER A 39 2.96 11.29 11.64
CA SER A 39 2.25 10.91 10.39
C SER A 39 3.19 10.50 9.25
N GLU A 40 4.30 9.87 9.59
CA GLU A 40 5.20 9.31 8.59
C GLU A 40 4.65 8.00 8.02
N ASN A 41 4.90 7.77 6.74
CA ASN A 41 4.65 6.48 6.13
C ASN A 41 5.78 5.52 6.52
N ILE A 42 5.48 4.56 7.41
CA ILE A 42 6.47 3.61 7.94
C ILE A 42 7.07 2.69 6.87
N PHE A 43 6.38 2.52 5.74
CA PHE A 43 6.86 1.65 4.65
C PHE A 43 7.85 2.38 3.74
N PHE A 44 7.66 3.69 3.53
CA PHE A 44 8.53 4.48 2.67
C PHE A 44 9.68 5.16 3.43
N LYS A 45 9.62 5.21 4.76
CA LYS A 45 10.59 5.96 5.57
C LYS A 45 12.03 5.69 5.16
N ASP A 46 12.45 4.43 5.16
CA ASP A 46 13.83 4.04 4.86
C ASP A 46 14.23 4.40 3.42
N LEU A 47 13.31 4.22 2.46
CA LEU A 47 13.56 4.58 1.06
C LEU A 47 13.69 6.10 0.87
N LEU A 48 12.86 6.88 1.57
CA LEU A 48 12.93 8.35 1.54
C LEU A 48 14.23 8.86 2.19
N ASP A 49 14.67 8.23 3.26
CA ASP A 49 15.92 8.57 3.93
C ASP A 49 17.14 8.19 3.05
N LEU A 50 17.10 7.05 2.36
CA LEU A 50 18.10 6.70 1.34
C LEU A 50 18.13 7.71 0.20
N CYS A 51 16.97 8.16 -0.28
CA CYS A 51 16.94 9.20 -1.32
C CYS A 51 17.64 10.49 -0.87
N LYS A 52 17.40 10.92 0.37
CA LYS A 52 18.06 12.11 0.93
C LYS A 52 19.58 11.90 1.05
N THR A 53 20.00 10.76 1.59
CA THR A 53 21.43 10.42 1.76
C THR A 53 22.19 10.38 0.43
N HIS A 54 21.55 9.89 -0.62
CA HIS A 54 22.14 9.79 -1.95
C HIS A 54 21.81 10.97 -2.88
N ASN A 55 21.20 12.05 -2.36
CA ASN A 55 20.81 13.22 -3.13
C ASN A 55 19.92 12.92 -4.35
N LEU A 56 19.08 11.88 -4.25
CA LEU A 56 18.12 11.53 -5.28
C LEU A 56 16.89 12.46 -5.19
N SER A 57 16.52 13.06 -6.32
CA SER A 57 15.32 13.88 -6.39
C SER A 57 14.08 12.98 -6.36
N PHE A 58 13.13 13.30 -5.48
CA PHE A 58 11.88 12.55 -5.41
C PHE A 58 10.65 13.46 -5.27
N LEU A 59 9.51 12.91 -5.69
CA LEU A 59 8.18 13.48 -5.44
C LEU A 59 7.36 12.45 -4.70
N TYR A 60 6.93 12.77 -3.47
CA TYR A 60 6.04 11.91 -2.71
C TYR A 60 4.61 12.42 -2.81
N LEU A 61 3.73 11.62 -3.42
CA LEU A 61 2.32 11.88 -3.62
C LEU A 61 1.47 11.02 -2.69
N GLU A 62 0.44 11.62 -2.12
CA GLU A 62 -0.41 10.95 -1.15
C GLU A 62 -1.86 10.89 -1.62
N GLU A 63 -2.37 9.66 -1.76
CA GLU A 63 -3.76 9.38 -2.14
C GLU A 63 -4.74 9.68 -1.00
N PRO A 64 -5.89 10.35 -1.28
CA PRO A 64 -6.93 10.52 -0.28
C PRO A 64 -7.55 9.17 0.11
N ASP A 65 -7.74 8.94 1.40
CA ASP A 65 -8.52 7.84 1.92
C ASP A 65 -9.61 8.36 2.84
N VAL A 66 -10.86 8.28 2.37
CA VAL A 66 -12.03 8.84 3.08
C VAL A 66 -12.38 8.08 4.36
N TYR A 67 -11.89 6.85 4.48
CA TYR A 67 -12.14 5.97 5.64
C TYR A 67 -11.03 5.99 6.67
N SER A 68 -9.90 6.65 6.36
CA SER A 68 -8.77 6.71 7.27
C SER A 68 -8.88 7.85 8.27
N ASN A 69 -8.59 7.54 9.53
CA ASN A 69 -8.40 8.52 10.60
C ASN A 69 -6.95 9.00 10.72
N GLN A 70 -6.04 8.47 9.89
CA GLN A 70 -4.64 8.87 9.91
C GLN A 70 -4.47 10.31 9.39
N LYS A 71 -3.51 11.01 9.95
CA LYS A 71 -3.17 12.37 9.49
C LYS A 71 -2.35 12.30 8.20
N ARG A 72 -2.47 13.32 7.38
CA ARG A 72 -1.64 13.49 6.18
C ARG A 72 -0.18 13.68 6.54
N SER A 73 0.70 13.13 5.71
CA SER A 73 2.14 13.34 5.85
C SER A 73 2.51 14.79 5.58
N LYS A 74 3.42 15.34 6.40
CA LYS A 74 3.92 16.71 6.22
C LYS A 74 4.82 16.88 4.99
N ILE A 75 5.41 15.80 4.50
CA ILE A 75 6.35 15.83 3.36
C ILE A 75 5.69 15.40 2.04
N ALA A 76 4.51 14.81 2.10
CA ALA A 76 3.79 14.39 0.90
C ALA A 76 2.96 15.53 0.31
N ILE A 77 2.85 15.51 -1.00
CA ILE A 77 1.94 16.38 -1.74
C ILE A 77 0.60 15.66 -1.89
N PRO A 78 -0.52 16.25 -1.44
CA PRO A 78 -1.85 15.68 -1.64
C PRO A 78 -2.13 15.48 -3.13
N PHE A 79 -2.62 14.29 -3.48
CA PHE A 79 -2.99 13.94 -4.85
C PHE A 79 -4.49 14.09 -5.11
N ASP A 80 -5.21 14.71 -4.18
CA ASP A 80 -6.68 14.75 -4.12
C ASP A 80 -7.33 15.21 -5.42
N PHE A 81 -6.89 16.34 -5.97
CA PHE A 81 -7.46 16.88 -7.21
C PHE A 81 -7.32 15.89 -8.38
N ILE A 82 -6.12 15.40 -8.64
CA ILE A 82 -5.86 14.45 -9.73
C ILE A 82 -6.58 13.12 -9.48
N TYR A 83 -6.61 12.64 -8.23
CA TYR A 83 -7.31 11.43 -7.85
C TYR A 83 -8.81 11.52 -8.14
N TYR A 84 -9.50 12.57 -7.65
CA TYR A 84 -10.93 12.72 -7.90
C TYR A 84 -11.25 12.97 -9.37
N LEU A 85 -10.38 13.67 -10.08
CA LEU A 85 -10.51 13.83 -11.52
C LEU A 85 -10.36 12.49 -12.26
N THR A 86 -9.43 11.64 -11.82
CA THR A 86 -9.27 10.28 -12.35
C THR A 86 -10.52 9.44 -12.08
N VAL A 87 -11.05 9.47 -10.86
CA VAL A 87 -12.29 8.76 -10.50
C VAL A 87 -13.48 9.25 -11.34
N PHE A 88 -13.55 10.56 -11.59
CA PHE A 88 -14.56 11.13 -12.48
C PHE A 88 -14.44 10.57 -13.91
N PHE A 89 -13.26 10.61 -14.51
CA PHE A 89 -13.05 10.07 -15.85
C PHE A 89 -13.32 8.58 -15.96
N ARG A 90 -12.98 7.78 -14.94
CA ARG A 90 -13.31 6.35 -14.91
C ARG A 90 -14.82 6.09 -15.08
N LYS A 91 -15.70 7.00 -14.63
CA LYS A 91 -17.16 6.84 -14.80
C LYS A 91 -17.60 6.98 -16.25
N PHE A 92 -16.91 7.80 -17.03
CA PHE A 92 -17.24 8.08 -18.43
C PHE A 92 -16.49 7.19 -19.43
N MET A 93 -15.30 6.74 -19.06
CA MET A 93 -14.41 5.97 -19.93
C MET A 93 -14.53 4.46 -19.74
N LYS A 94 -15.62 3.97 -19.11
CA LYS A 94 -15.82 2.53 -18.91
C LYS A 94 -15.73 1.78 -20.23
N SER A 95 -14.53 1.32 -20.56
CA SER A 95 -14.30 0.40 -21.67
C SER A 95 -14.86 -0.98 -21.30
N LYS A 96 -15.40 -1.69 -22.29
CA LYS A 96 -15.78 -3.09 -22.11
C LYS A 96 -14.56 -4.03 -22.05
N ILE A 97 -13.36 -3.51 -22.28
CA ILE A 97 -12.15 -4.29 -22.53
C ILE A 97 -11.32 -4.45 -21.24
N SER A 98 -10.86 -3.36 -20.64
CA SER A 98 -9.98 -3.42 -19.47
C SER A 98 -9.97 -2.09 -18.72
N TYR A 99 -10.13 -2.14 -17.39
CA TYR A 99 -9.92 -0.96 -16.52
C TYR A 99 -8.46 -0.49 -16.52
N ILE A 100 -7.50 -1.39 -16.79
CA ILE A 100 -6.07 -1.09 -16.88
C ILE A 100 -5.81 -0.15 -18.06
N ASP A 101 -6.39 -0.45 -19.22
CA ASP A 101 -6.25 0.39 -20.41
C ASP A 101 -6.94 1.75 -20.24
N ASP A 102 -8.08 1.78 -19.57
CA ASP A 102 -8.76 3.04 -19.26
C ASP A 102 -7.91 3.92 -18.36
N ASP A 103 -7.30 3.37 -17.31
CA ASP A 103 -6.42 4.10 -16.44
C ASP A 103 -5.14 4.59 -17.16
N LYS A 104 -4.56 3.79 -18.05
CA LYS A 104 -3.43 4.21 -18.90
C LYS A 104 -3.82 5.39 -19.79
N LYS A 105 -5.00 5.35 -20.44
CA LYS A 105 -5.52 6.45 -21.26
C LYS A 105 -5.74 7.72 -20.44
N ILE A 106 -6.33 7.59 -19.24
CA ILE A 106 -6.51 8.72 -18.32
C ILE A 106 -5.14 9.29 -17.93
N GLY A 107 -4.17 8.45 -17.55
CA GLY A 107 -2.80 8.87 -17.26
C GLY A 107 -2.16 9.62 -18.42
N GLY A 108 -2.28 9.10 -19.64
CA GLY A 108 -1.79 9.75 -20.87
C GLY A 108 -2.47 11.11 -21.15
N PHE A 109 -3.76 11.23 -20.87
CA PHE A 109 -4.47 12.51 -20.92
C PHE A 109 -3.96 13.49 -19.87
N MET A 110 -3.82 13.04 -18.61
CA MET A 110 -3.29 13.86 -17.52
C MET A 110 -1.83 14.28 -17.75
N LYS A 111 -1.03 13.44 -18.43
CA LYS A 111 0.33 13.80 -18.86
C LYS A 111 0.32 15.09 -19.68
N LYS A 112 -0.60 15.21 -20.65
CA LYS A 112 -0.65 16.37 -21.56
C LYS A 112 -0.99 17.68 -20.84
N ILE A 113 -1.69 17.62 -19.72
CA ILE A 113 -2.19 18.78 -19.00
C ILE A 113 -1.31 19.09 -17.77
N PHE A 114 -1.19 18.15 -16.84
CA PHE A 114 -0.59 18.39 -15.53
C PHE A 114 0.84 17.88 -15.40
N PHE A 115 1.24 16.87 -16.18
CA PHE A 115 2.56 16.26 -16.11
C PHE A 115 3.41 16.48 -17.36
N LYS A 116 3.01 17.38 -18.27
CA LYS A 116 3.69 17.58 -19.56
C LYS A 116 5.18 17.91 -19.45
N ASN A 117 5.57 18.59 -18.37
CA ASN A 117 6.93 19.03 -18.10
C ASN A 117 7.62 18.21 -16.99
N ILE A 118 6.98 17.09 -16.58
CA ILE A 118 7.49 16.22 -15.53
C ILE A 118 7.98 14.93 -16.17
N THR A 119 9.21 14.56 -15.82
CA THR A 119 9.77 13.25 -16.14
C THR A 119 10.23 12.56 -14.86
N PHE A 120 10.23 11.23 -14.86
CA PHE A 120 10.72 10.44 -13.74
C PHE A 120 11.21 9.09 -14.22
N ASP A 121 12.20 8.52 -13.51
CA ASP A 121 12.78 7.24 -13.88
C ASP A 121 12.05 6.06 -13.23
N ASN A 122 11.56 6.26 -12.01
CA ASN A 122 10.98 5.20 -11.22
C ASN A 122 9.66 5.65 -10.58
N TYR A 123 8.71 4.73 -10.51
CA TYR A 123 7.46 4.86 -9.76
C TYR A 123 7.40 3.77 -8.71
N ILE A 124 7.27 4.14 -7.44
CA ILE A 124 7.18 3.20 -6.32
C ILE A 124 5.85 3.42 -5.59
N THR A 125 5.05 2.39 -5.51
CA THR A 125 3.76 2.43 -4.82
C THR A 125 3.63 1.38 -3.74
N ILE A 126 2.55 1.46 -2.96
CA ILE A 126 2.10 0.46 -2.00
C ILE A 126 0.69 0.03 -2.40
N SER A 127 0.37 -1.25 -2.27
CA SER A 127 -0.95 -1.81 -2.63
C SER A 127 -1.30 -1.64 -4.11
N GLN A 128 -0.31 -1.58 -4.98
CA GLN A 128 -0.51 -1.43 -6.44
C GLN A 128 -1.34 -0.19 -6.83
N SER A 129 -1.35 0.82 -5.96
CA SER A 129 -2.15 2.02 -6.18
C SER A 129 -1.70 2.77 -7.42
N MET A 130 -2.64 3.14 -8.29
CA MET A 130 -2.46 3.98 -9.49
C MET A 130 -1.37 3.50 -10.49
N LEU A 131 -1.03 2.19 -10.50
CA LEU A 131 0.00 1.64 -11.41
C LEU A 131 -0.26 1.97 -12.87
N SER A 132 -1.47 1.66 -13.34
CA SER A 132 -1.84 1.88 -14.75
C SER A 132 -1.93 3.36 -15.10
N PHE A 133 -2.37 4.20 -14.18
CA PHE A 133 -2.38 5.64 -14.36
C PHE A 133 -0.95 6.19 -14.58
N PHE A 134 -0.02 5.84 -13.68
CA PHE A 134 1.37 6.32 -13.82
C PHE A 134 2.12 5.67 -14.98
N ASN A 135 1.74 4.46 -15.38
CA ASN A 135 2.19 3.87 -16.65
C ASN A 135 1.73 4.73 -17.85
N GLY A 136 0.50 5.22 -17.83
CA GLY A 136 0.01 6.16 -18.84
C GLY A 136 0.69 7.53 -18.80
N VAL A 137 1.09 8.00 -17.61
CA VAL A 137 1.86 9.25 -17.47
C VAL A 137 3.28 9.11 -18.04
N ASN A 138 3.96 8.01 -17.73
CA ASN A 138 5.31 7.72 -18.24
C ASN A 138 5.51 6.21 -18.40
N SER A 139 5.39 5.73 -19.64
CA SER A 139 5.55 4.31 -19.98
C SER A 139 6.98 3.80 -19.78
N ASP A 140 7.97 4.68 -19.87
CA ASP A 140 9.39 4.31 -19.83
C ASP A 140 9.90 4.18 -18.39
N ALA A 141 9.17 4.72 -17.41
CA ALA A 141 9.55 4.61 -16.01
C ALA A 141 9.41 3.15 -15.51
N LYS A 142 10.37 2.71 -14.70
CA LYS A 142 10.29 1.43 -13.98
C LYS A 142 9.25 1.53 -12.87
N ARG A 143 8.43 0.49 -12.72
CA ARG A 143 7.33 0.44 -11.76
C ARG A 143 7.59 -0.60 -10.69
N PHE A 144 7.38 -0.21 -9.44
CA PHE A 144 7.62 -1.06 -8.28
C PHE A 144 6.41 -1.04 -7.33
N ASP A 145 6.06 -2.19 -6.79
CA ASP A 145 5.10 -2.31 -5.68
C ASP A 145 5.83 -2.78 -4.42
N LEU A 146 5.77 -1.96 -3.37
CA LEU A 146 6.42 -2.26 -2.10
C LEU A 146 5.49 -3.13 -1.25
N GLN A 147 6.00 -4.28 -0.82
CA GLN A 147 5.28 -5.16 0.09
C GLN A 147 4.91 -4.45 1.39
N HIS A 148 3.62 -4.44 1.72
CA HIS A 148 3.08 -3.84 2.94
C HIS A 148 2.40 -4.82 3.88
N GLY A 149 2.23 -6.07 3.47
CA GLY A 149 1.58 -7.12 4.26
C GLY A 149 2.02 -8.50 3.83
N THR A 150 1.36 -9.50 4.38
CA THR A 150 1.63 -10.91 4.08
C THR A 150 1.26 -11.25 2.64
N ILE A 151 2.13 -12.00 1.97
CA ILE A 151 1.91 -12.55 0.63
C ILE A 151 1.78 -14.06 0.75
N HIS A 152 0.78 -14.62 0.09
CA HIS A 152 0.55 -16.05 0.00
C HIS A 152 0.06 -16.42 -1.41
N ALA A 153 0.11 -17.72 -1.77
CA ALA A 153 -0.15 -18.21 -3.12
C ALA A 153 -1.60 -18.01 -3.64
N LYS A 154 -2.52 -17.58 -2.79
CA LYS A 154 -3.93 -17.30 -3.15
C LYS A 154 -4.31 -15.84 -3.03
N LYS A 155 -3.33 -14.92 -2.94
CA LYS A 155 -3.61 -13.49 -2.84
C LYS A 155 -3.84 -12.90 -4.23
N LYS A 156 -5.10 -12.74 -4.63
CA LYS A 156 -5.53 -12.31 -5.97
C LYS A 156 -4.81 -11.09 -6.53
N SER A 157 -4.38 -10.16 -5.68
CA SER A 157 -3.62 -8.98 -6.11
C SER A 157 -2.21 -9.31 -6.60
N TYR A 158 -1.65 -10.47 -6.26
CA TYR A 158 -0.33 -10.91 -6.71
C TYR A 158 -0.42 -12.17 -7.56
N LEU A 159 -0.97 -13.24 -6.97
CA LEU A 159 -1.02 -14.58 -7.57
C LEU A 159 -2.28 -15.31 -7.12
N TYR A 160 -2.99 -15.94 -8.05
CA TYR A 160 -4.15 -16.76 -7.74
C TYR A 160 -4.22 -17.96 -8.68
N ASN A 161 -4.26 -19.18 -8.14
CA ASN A 161 -4.26 -20.42 -8.90
C ASN A 161 -3.15 -20.51 -9.97
N GLY A 162 -1.95 -20.07 -9.63
CA GLY A 162 -0.80 -20.06 -10.54
C GLY A 162 -0.78 -18.87 -11.54
N ILE A 163 -1.82 -18.05 -11.57
CA ILE A 163 -1.94 -16.94 -12.51
C ILE A 163 -1.56 -15.65 -11.81
N VAL A 164 -0.56 -14.94 -12.37
CA VAL A 164 -0.15 -13.62 -11.90
C VAL A 164 -1.22 -12.59 -12.25
N SER A 165 -1.47 -11.65 -11.32
CA SER A 165 -2.40 -10.55 -11.53
C SER A 165 -2.11 -9.77 -12.82
N SER A 166 -3.14 -9.52 -13.63
CA SER A 166 -3.03 -8.71 -14.85
C SER A 166 -2.50 -7.31 -14.56
N ASN A 167 -2.87 -6.71 -13.41
CA ASN A 167 -2.37 -5.40 -13.02
C ASN A 167 -0.85 -5.36 -12.85
N LEU A 168 -0.22 -6.44 -12.40
CA LEU A 168 1.24 -6.55 -12.34
C LEU A 168 1.83 -6.76 -13.73
N LYS A 169 1.32 -7.76 -14.47
CA LYS A 169 1.86 -8.13 -15.78
C LYS A 169 1.75 -7.00 -16.82
N GLU A 170 0.57 -6.42 -16.96
CA GLU A 170 0.30 -5.38 -17.97
C GLU A 170 0.98 -4.04 -17.65
N ASN A 171 1.38 -3.83 -16.39
CA ASN A 171 2.15 -2.67 -15.98
C ASN A 171 3.65 -2.97 -15.79
N ASP A 172 4.10 -4.18 -16.06
CA ASP A 172 5.52 -4.58 -15.95
C ASP A 172 6.12 -4.20 -14.59
N VAL A 173 5.53 -4.75 -13.52
CA VAL A 173 5.81 -4.32 -12.13
C VAL A 173 6.81 -5.25 -11.46
N THR A 174 7.89 -4.69 -10.93
CA THR A 174 8.80 -5.41 -10.03
C THR A 174 8.34 -5.28 -8.58
N LEU A 175 8.20 -6.39 -7.87
CA LEU A 175 7.87 -6.42 -6.45
C LEU A 175 9.13 -6.16 -5.60
N LEU A 176 9.02 -5.24 -4.64
CA LEU A 176 10.02 -5.02 -3.60
C LEU A 176 9.59 -5.77 -2.34
N LEU A 177 10.20 -6.93 -2.09
CA LEU A 177 9.82 -7.84 -1.02
C LEU A 177 10.71 -7.69 0.21
N ARG A 178 10.13 -7.96 1.37
CA ARG A 178 10.80 -7.86 2.67
C ARG A 178 11.61 -9.10 3.05
N GLY A 179 11.41 -10.23 2.36
CA GLY A 179 12.13 -11.47 2.68
C GLY A 179 12.04 -12.53 1.61
N ASN A 180 13.01 -13.45 1.63
CA ASN A 180 13.10 -14.56 0.67
C ASN A 180 11.90 -15.52 0.73
N ALA A 181 11.33 -15.75 1.92
CA ALA A 181 10.16 -16.62 2.05
C ALA A 181 8.98 -16.16 1.16
N PHE A 182 8.76 -14.85 1.00
CA PHE A 182 7.72 -14.33 0.10
C PHE A 182 8.09 -14.52 -1.37
N LYS A 183 9.37 -14.33 -1.71
CA LYS A 183 9.90 -14.61 -3.04
C LYS A 183 9.68 -16.08 -3.43
N ASP A 184 10.05 -17.00 -2.53
CA ASP A 184 9.97 -18.44 -2.78
C ASP A 184 8.50 -18.89 -2.97
N ILE A 185 7.57 -18.34 -2.17
CA ILE A 185 6.13 -18.60 -2.33
C ILE A 185 5.65 -18.15 -3.71
N LEU A 186 6.03 -16.96 -4.17
CA LEU A 186 5.58 -16.44 -5.47
C LEU A 186 6.18 -17.25 -6.62
N ILE A 187 7.49 -17.47 -6.63
CA ILE A 187 8.17 -18.22 -7.70
C ILE A 187 7.67 -19.65 -7.78
N LYS A 188 7.53 -20.35 -6.64
CA LYS A 188 7.07 -21.75 -6.60
C LYS A 188 5.67 -21.93 -7.17
N ASN A 189 4.81 -20.93 -7.05
CA ASN A 189 3.41 -21.03 -7.44
C ASN A 189 3.05 -20.30 -8.74
N ASP A 190 4.00 -19.58 -9.36
CA ASP A 190 3.80 -18.86 -10.62
C ASP A 190 4.03 -19.78 -11.81
N THR A 191 2.97 -20.11 -12.57
CA THR A 191 3.04 -20.96 -13.76
C THR A 191 3.59 -20.23 -14.99
N SER A 192 3.73 -18.90 -14.92
CA SER A 192 4.20 -18.06 -16.04
C SER A 192 5.66 -17.64 -15.96
N ASN A 193 6.35 -17.97 -14.88
CA ASN A 193 7.72 -17.55 -14.57
C ASN A 193 7.93 -16.03 -14.50
N TYR A 194 6.85 -15.24 -14.40
CA TYR A 194 6.91 -13.78 -14.32
C TYR A 194 7.77 -13.32 -13.14
N PHE A 195 7.59 -13.94 -11.99
CA PHE A 195 8.27 -13.53 -10.77
C PHE A 195 9.77 -13.88 -10.72
N LEU A 196 10.31 -14.64 -11.66
CA LEU A 196 11.76 -14.87 -11.72
C LEU A 196 12.53 -13.56 -11.90
N ASP A 197 12.03 -12.67 -12.77
CA ASP A 197 12.69 -11.40 -13.12
C ASP A 197 12.04 -10.18 -12.46
N HIS A 198 10.83 -10.33 -11.87
CA HIS A 198 10.04 -9.22 -11.35
C HIS A 198 9.98 -9.19 -9.82
N ILE A 199 11.04 -9.67 -9.16
CA ILE A 199 11.18 -9.59 -7.69
C ILE A 199 12.57 -9.07 -7.31
N LYS A 200 12.58 -8.14 -6.34
CA LYS A 200 13.78 -7.75 -5.59
C LYS A 200 13.52 -7.88 -4.11
N VAL A 201 14.37 -8.60 -3.39
CA VAL A 201 14.31 -8.68 -1.92
C VAL A 201 15.13 -7.54 -1.35
N ILE A 202 14.48 -6.62 -0.65
CA ILE A 202 15.12 -5.42 -0.08
C ILE A 202 15.30 -5.50 1.44
N GLY A 203 14.67 -6.50 2.09
CA GLY A 203 14.77 -6.65 3.55
C GLY A 203 13.90 -5.65 4.33
N ILE A 204 14.17 -5.57 5.63
CA ILE A 204 13.56 -4.61 6.56
C ILE A 204 14.70 -4.09 7.46
N SER A 205 14.98 -2.80 7.41
CA SER A 205 16.09 -2.18 8.14
C SER A 205 15.94 -2.31 9.67
N ASN A 206 14.71 -2.26 10.19
CA ASN A 206 14.44 -2.27 11.62
C ASN A 206 14.73 -3.61 12.31
N PHE A 207 14.96 -4.71 11.57
CA PHE A 207 15.28 -6.01 12.16
C PHE A 207 16.78 -6.24 12.40
N ASN A 208 17.65 -5.41 11.88
CA ASN A 208 19.10 -5.59 12.06
C ASN A 208 19.57 -5.51 13.52
N ASN A 209 18.76 -4.92 14.41
CA ASN A 209 19.08 -4.72 15.82
C ASN A 209 18.11 -5.46 16.78
N VAL A 210 17.30 -6.39 16.27
CA VAL A 210 16.40 -7.16 17.13
C VAL A 210 17.22 -8.23 17.85
N ILE A 211 17.42 -8.03 19.13
CA ILE A 211 17.96 -9.08 20.02
C ILE A 211 16.79 -10.03 20.31
N PRO A 212 16.92 -11.33 19.94
CA PRO A 212 15.89 -12.31 20.28
C PRO A 212 15.65 -12.31 21.80
N SER A 213 14.47 -11.91 22.23
CA SER A 213 14.09 -12.05 23.63
C SER A 213 13.87 -13.53 23.96
N LYS A 214 14.14 -13.94 25.20
CA LYS A 214 13.71 -15.26 25.66
C LYS A 214 12.20 -15.38 25.49
N LEU A 215 11.74 -16.52 24.99
CA LEU A 215 10.32 -16.83 24.92
C LEU A 215 9.73 -16.69 26.32
N ASN A 216 8.70 -15.89 26.45
CA ASN A 216 7.93 -15.70 27.66
C ASN A 216 6.48 -16.13 27.42
N LYS A 217 5.68 -16.12 28.45
CA LYS A 217 4.27 -16.51 28.38
C LYS A 217 3.35 -15.41 27.81
N ASN A 218 3.90 -14.39 27.17
CA ASN A 218 3.15 -13.29 26.56
C ASN A 218 2.85 -13.58 25.09
N VAL A 219 1.59 -13.50 24.70
CA VAL A 219 1.12 -13.71 23.34
C VAL A 219 0.49 -12.43 22.82
N LEU A 220 1.05 -11.85 21.77
CA LEU A 220 0.44 -10.72 21.07
C LEU A 220 -0.46 -11.24 19.94
N VAL A 221 -1.75 -10.93 20.03
CA VAL A 221 -2.74 -11.23 18.99
C VAL A 221 -3.08 -9.96 18.24
N SER A 222 -2.67 -9.88 16.97
CA SER A 222 -3.04 -8.77 16.09
C SER A 222 -4.37 -9.08 15.44
N LEU A 223 -5.42 -8.40 15.86
CA LEU A 223 -6.78 -8.60 15.38
C LEU A 223 -6.95 -8.01 13.98
N GLN A 224 -7.63 -8.74 13.10
CA GLN A 224 -7.90 -8.34 11.71
C GLN A 224 -9.40 -8.07 11.48
N PHE A 225 -10.11 -7.58 12.50
CA PHE A 225 -11.53 -7.22 12.40
C PHE A 225 -11.67 -5.94 11.56
N THR A 226 -11.79 -6.10 10.24
CA THR A 226 -11.88 -5.01 9.27
C THR A 226 -13.10 -5.22 8.38
N HIS A 227 -13.46 -4.20 7.59
CA HIS A 227 -14.50 -4.33 6.56
C HIS A 227 -14.10 -5.25 5.38
N ASP A 228 -12.87 -5.80 5.38
CA ASP A 228 -12.44 -6.78 4.38
C ASP A 228 -13.06 -8.17 4.66
N HIS A 229 -13.65 -8.36 5.84
CA HIS A 229 -14.39 -9.54 6.27
C HIS A 229 -15.83 -9.19 6.61
N SER A 230 -16.74 -10.13 6.45
CA SER A 230 -18.12 -9.98 6.89
C SER A 230 -18.21 -9.93 8.43
N PHE A 231 -19.33 -9.44 8.95
CA PHE A 231 -19.60 -9.46 10.39
C PHE A 231 -19.52 -10.88 10.96
N ASP A 232 -20.11 -11.86 10.26
CA ASP A 232 -20.15 -13.26 10.72
C ASP A 232 -18.76 -13.89 10.75
N GLU A 233 -17.92 -13.63 9.76
CA GLU A 233 -16.51 -14.07 9.77
C GLU A 233 -15.74 -13.45 10.94
N ASN A 234 -15.89 -12.14 11.17
CA ASN A 234 -15.24 -11.46 12.29
C ASN A 234 -15.76 -11.98 13.64
N LYS A 235 -17.03 -12.31 13.75
CA LYS A 235 -17.65 -12.89 14.94
C LYS A 235 -17.12 -14.29 15.22
N GLU A 236 -17.04 -15.16 14.20
CA GLU A 236 -16.46 -16.50 14.32
C GLU A 236 -15.00 -16.46 14.79
N ILE A 237 -14.19 -15.55 14.21
CA ILE A 237 -12.80 -15.36 14.64
C ILE A 237 -12.74 -14.97 16.13
N ALA A 238 -13.61 -14.04 16.57
CA ALA A 238 -13.66 -13.61 17.97
C ALA A 238 -14.08 -14.75 18.92
N GLU A 239 -15.04 -15.56 18.54
CA GLU A 239 -15.50 -16.71 19.33
C GLU A 239 -14.41 -17.79 19.46
N ASN A 240 -13.73 -18.11 18.36
CA ASN A 240 -12.61 -19.05 18.36
C ASN A 240 -11.44 -18.53 19.21
N LEU A 241 -11.13 -17.24 19.13
CA LEU A 241 -10.09 -16.61 19.94
C LEU A 241 -10.42 -16.68 21.44
N GLU A 242 -11.68 -16.43 21.83
CA GLU A 242 -12.11 -16.54 23.22
C GLU A 242 -11.95 -17.95 23.77
N ILE A 243 -12.31 -18.96 22.98
CA ILE A 243 -12.13 -20.38 23.35
C ILE A 243 -10.65 -20.69 23.59
N HIS A 244 -9.77 -20.21 22.70
CA HIS A 244 -8.33 -20.43 22.84
C HIS A 244 -7.74 -19.73 24.08
N ILE A 245 -8.12 -18.48 24.34
CA ILE A 245 -7.67 -17.75 25.53
C ILE A 245 -8.09 -18.46 26.81
N LYS A 246 -9.36 -18.92 26.89
CA LYS A 246 -9.86 -19.68 28.05
C LYS A 246 -9.12 -21.00 28.28
N LYS A 247 -8.73 -21.67 27.21
CA LYS A 247 -8.02 -22.97 27.27
C LYS A 247 -6.57 -22.80 27.72
N GLU A 248 -5.90 -21.73 27.30
CA GLU A 248 -4.47 -21.50 27.48
C GLU A 248 -4.17 -20.56 28.66
N SER A 249 -4.70 -20.90 29.85
CA SER A 249 -4.65 -20.06 31.06
C SER A 249 -3.23 -19.74 31.57
N SER A 250 -2.20 -20.41 31.07
CA SER A 250 -0.80 -20.18 31.44
C SER A 250 -0.14 -19.03 30.67
N PHE A 251 -0.83 -18.46 29.68
CA PHE A 251 -0.33 -17.37 28.86
C PHE A 251 -1.06 -16.05 29.14
N HIS A 252 -0.37 -14.91 28.97
CA HIS A 252 -0.97 -13.58 28.94
C HIS A 252 -1.19 -13.12 27.51
N PHE A 253 -2.43 -12.80 27.17
CA PHE A 253 -2.81 -12.39 25.82
C PHE A 253 -2.96 -10.87 25.73
N TYR A 254 -2.23 -10.26 24.81
CA TYR A 254 -2.32 -8.84 24.45
C TYR A 254 -3.05 -8.71 23.12
N LEU A 255 -4.26 -8.16 23.13
CA LEU A 255 -5.06 -7.97 21.94
C LEU A 255 -4.79 -6.59 21.34
N LYS A 256 -4.32 -6.56 20.10
CA LYS A 256 -4.06 -5.31 19.37
C LYS A 256 -5.06 -5.17 18.23
N SER A 257 -5.89 -4.13 18.28
CA SER A 257 -6.85 -3.80 17.23
C SER A 257 -6.15 -3.40 15.94
N HIS A 258 -6.77 -3.75 14.80
CA HIS A 258 -6.34 -3.26 13.50
C HIS A 258 -6.58 -1.73 13.38
N PRO A 259 -5.72 -0.95 12.70
CA PRO A 259 -5.92 0.49 12.52
C PRO A 259 -7.23 0.89 11.83
N ARG A 260 -7.84 -0.02 11.07
CA ARG A 260 -9.16 0.11 10.43
C ARG A 260 -10.22 -0.72 11.14
N PHE A 261 -10.09 -0.89 12.44
CA PHE A 261 -11.06 -1.62 13.23
C PHE A 261 -12.46 -0.98 13.10
N ASN A 262 -13.46 -1.77 12.77
CA ASN A 262 -14.81 -1.30 12.45
C ASN A 262 -15.76 -1.19 13.67
N ASN A 263 -15.31 -1.58 14.86
CA ASN A 263 -16.07 -1.58 16.12
C ASN A 263 -17.37 -2.45 16.12
N GLU A 264 -17.58 -3.28 15.13
CA GLU A 264 -18.74 -4.19 15.08
C GLU A 264 -18.60 -5.35 16.06
N ILE A 265 -17.35 -5.71 16.40
CA ILE A 265 -17.04 -6.77 17.36
C ILE A 265 -16.79 -6.17 18.74
N ASN A 266 -17.62 -6.54 19.70
CA ASN A 266 -17.43 -6.12 21.09
C ASN A 266 -16.23 -6.84 21.71
N LEU A 267 -15.14 -6.11 21.91
CA LEU A 267 -13.93 -6.64 22.54
C LEU A 267 -13.97 -6.63 24.07
N SER A 268 -14.94 -5.99 24.71
CA SER A 268 -15.06 -5.95 26.19
C SER A 268 -15.22 -7.35 26.79
N ARG A 269 -15.75 -8.30 26.03
CA ARG A 269 -15.86 -9.72 26.41
C ARG A 269 -14.50 -10.37 26.74
N PHE A 270 -13.43 -9.89 26.16
CA PHE A 270 -12.08 -10.40 26.46
C PHE A 270 -11.49 -9.83 27.74
N LEU A 271 -11.94 -8.66 28.20
CA LEU A 271 -11.43 -8.02 29.42
C LEU A 271 -11.85 -8.78 30.69
N SER A 272 -12.87 -9.62 30.60
CA SER A 272 -13.35 -10.46 31.71
C SER A 272 -12.70 -11.85 31.75
N LEU A 273 -11.82 -12.16 30.82
CA LEU A 273 -11.12 -13.44 30.79
C LEU A 273 -9.98 -13.48 31.82
N PRO A 274 -9.65 -14.64 32.36
CA PRO A 274 -8.73 -14.77 33.51
C PRO A 274 -7.23 -14.55 33.15
N ASN A 275 -6.89 -14.14 31.93
CA ASN A 275 -5.49 -14.09 31.47
C ASN A 275 -5.11 -12.74 30.91
#